data_a24dc063fc197b2e5256c7e9ef163459
#
_entry.id   a24dc063fc197b2e5256c7e9ef163459
#
_cell.length_a   1.000
_cell.length_b   1.000
_cell.length_c   1.000
_cell.angle_alpha   90.00
_cell.angle_beta   90.00
_cell.angle_gamma   90.00
#
_symmetry.space_group_name_H-M   'P 1'
#
loop_
_entity.id
_entity.type
_entity.pdbx_description
1 polymer ?
#
loop_
_entity_poly.entity_id
_entity_poly.type
_entity_poly.pdbx_seq_one_letter_code
_entity_poly.pdbx_strand_id
1 'polypeptide(L)'
;MEVIMRIYAHRGNSSVYPENTMISFRSAVELGADGIETDIHLTKDGVLVITHDEEISRVSDGTGMVKDMTYVELQKFDFGLWKDEKFKGEKIPTLDNLLDLLEGTEMVLNIEIKMGFVLYPGIEEKLLDTIKSRGFMDRVIFSSFNHYSLARLKGLDMSAKVAPLYEEGIFEPYHYARTFGADYIHPYYKSVEQSIIEECHKQGIGVNLWTVNDKETAEYLKSIGADAVITDYPEVLIKSIRS
;
A
#
# COMPACT_ATOMS: atom_id res chain seq x y z
N MET A 1 -19.45 -7.62 18.70
CA MET A 1 -18.88 -8.31 17.52
C MET A 1 -17.37 -8.28 17.70
N GLU A 2 -16.74 -9.43 17.55
CA GLU A 2 -15.26 -9.48 17.58
C GLU A 2 -14.75 -8.69 16.38
N VAL A 3 -13.89 -7.69 16.60
CA VAL A 3 -13.29 -6.91 15.52
C VAL A 3 -12.29 -7.82 14.82
N ILE A 4 -12.56 -8.17 13.57
CA ILE A 4 -11.65 -8.97 12.77
C ILE A 4 -10.58 -8.02 12.21
N MET A 5 -9.38 -8.05 12.77
CA MET A 5 -8.24 -7.32 12.24
C MET A 5 -7.86 -7.87 10.86
N ARG A 6 -7.76 -7.01 9.85
CA ARG A 6 -7.40 -7.37 8.48
C ARG A 6 -5.89 -7.51 8.33
N ILE A 7 -5.46 -8.32 7.37
CA ILE A 7 -4.05 -8.54 7.03
C ILE A 7 -3.82 -8.11 5.59
N TYR A 8 -3.04 -7.03 5.41
CA TYR A 8 -2.65 -6.53 4.10
C TYR A 8 -1.22 -6.99 3.79
N ALA A 9 -1.04 -7.60 2.62
CA ALA A 9 0.25 -8.08 2.13
C ALA A 9 1.07 -6.89 1.61
N HIS A 10 2.14 -6.50 2.34
CA HIS A 10 3.04 -5.40 2.02
C HIS A 10 3.84 -5.70 0.76
N ARG A 11 3.55 -4.99 -0.32
CA ARG A 11 4.13 -5.22 -1.65
C ARG A 11 3.89 -6.65 -2.16
N GLY A 12 2.74 -7.25 -1.77
CA GLY A 12 2.42 -8.65 -1.96
C GLY A 12 3.03 -9.58 -0.90
N ASN A 13 3.26 -10.85 -1.20
CA ASN A 13 3.95 -11.79 -0.30
C ASN A 13 5.47 -11.60 -0.41
N SER A 14 5.95 -10.44 0.01
CA SER A 14 7.31 -9.96 -0.24
C SER A 14 8.39 -10.69 0.57
N SER A 15 8.04 -11.39 1.65
CA SER A 15 9.01 -12.24 2.36
C SER A 15 9.51 -13.38 1.48
N VAL A 16 8.67 -13.93 0.62
CA VAL A 16 8.94 -15.11 -0.22
C VAL A 16 9.27 -14.73 -1.67
N TYR A 17 8.56 -13.76 -2.23
CA TYR A 17 8.63 -13.33 -3.62
C TYR A 17 9.27 -11.95 -3.76
N PRO A 18 9.77 -11.55 -4.95
CA PRO A 18 10.25 -10.20 -5.17
C PRO A 18 9.10 -9.20 -4.98
N GLU A 19 9.34 -8.18 -4.12
CA GLU A 19 8.36 -7.17 -3.77
C GLU A 19 7.80 -6.45 -5.01
N ASN A 20 6.53 -6.05 -4.95
CA ASN A 20 5.88 -5.26 -5.99
C ASN A 20 5.91 -5.90 -7.39
N THR A 21 5.89 -7.24 -7.47
CA THR A 21 5.79 -8.00 -8.73
C THR A 21 4.49 -8.77 -8.83
N MET A 22 4.11 -9.16 -10.05
CA MET A 22 2.86 -9.91 -10.27
C MET A 22 2.87 -11.28 -9.57
N ILE A 23 4.03 -11.93 -9.44
CA ILE A 23 4.12 -13.21 -8.72
C ILE A 23 3.88 -13.03 -7.21
N SER A 24 4.39 -11.93 -6.62
CA SER A 24 4.16 -11.58 -5.22
C SER A 24 2.68 -11.30 -4.94
N PHE A 25 2.01 -10.57 -5.84
CA PHE A 25 0.58 -10.25 -5.72
C PHE A 25 -0.30 -11.49 -5.89
N ARG A 26 -0.03 -12.34 -6.89
CA ARG A 26 -0.76 -13.62 -7.06
C ARG A 26 -0.67 -14.48 -5.81
N SER A 27 0.52 -14.58 -5.23
CA SER A 27 0.70 -15.33 -3.98
C SER A 27 -0.13 -14.75 -2.83
N ALA A 28 -0.21 -13.42 -2.69
CA ALA A 28 -1.05 -12.79 -1.66
C ALA A 28 -2.55 -13.09 -1.87
N VAL A 29 -3.02 -13.11 -3.11
CA VAL A 29 -4.40 -13.52 -3.47
C VAL A 29 -4.64 -14.98 -3.10
N GLU A 30 -3.74 -15.90 -3.48
CA GLU A 30 -3.84 -17.34 -3.21
C GLU A 30 -3.82 -17.66 -1.71
N LEU A 31 -3.08 -16.90 -0.91
CA LEU A 31 -3.06 -17.00 0.54
C LEU A 31 -4.36 -16.52 1.20
N GLY A 32 -5.20 -15.80 0.48
CA GLY A 32 -6.41 -15.20 1.01
C GLY A 32 -6.14 -14.02 1.95
N ALA A 33 -5.14 -13.19 1.66
CA ALA A 33 -4.96 -11.92 2.37
C ALA A 33 -6.20 -11.03 2.21
N ASP A 34 -6.48 -10.16 3.18
CA ASP A 34 -7.64 -9.26 3.12
C ASP A 34 -7.40 -8.08 2.17
N GLY A 35 -6.14 -7.81 1.86
CA GLY A 35 -5.74 -6.77 0.94
C GLY A 35 -4.28 -6.88 0.53
N ILE A 36 -3.93 -6.04 -0.43
CA ILE A 36 -2.56 -5.81 -0.87
C ILE A 36 -2.23 -4.34 -0.63
N GLU A 37 -1.06 -4.10 -0.11
CA GLU A 37 -0.44 -2.78 -0.11
C GLU A 37 0.60 -2.72 -1.22
N THR A 38 0.73 -1.57 -1.90
CA THR A 38 1.66 -1.37 -3.03
C THR A 38 2.00 0.09 -3.25
N ASP A 39 3.09 0.34 -3.97
CA ASP A 39 3.70 1.65 -4.19
C ASP A 39 3.56 2.11 -5.64
N ILE A 40 3.11 3.33 -5.89
CA ILE A 40 2.87 3.86 -7.23
C ILE A 40 3.81 5.00 -7.57
N HIS A 41 4.39 4.91 -8.77
CA HIS A 41 5.13 5.96 -9.46
C HIS A 41 4.55 6.23 -10.85
N LEU A 42 4.94 7.39 -11.44
CA LEU A 42 4.58 7.75 -12.81
C LEU A 42 5.82 7.73 -13.70
N THR A 43 5.75 7.00 -14.81
CA THR A 43 6.82 6.97 -15.81
C THR A 43 6.88 8.26 -16.63
N LYS A 44 7.95 8.45 -17.41
CA LYS A 44 8.14 9.58 -18.32
C LYS A 44 6.99 9.72 -19.34
N ASP A 45 6.43 8.62 -19.80
CA ASP A 45 5.29 8.57 -20.73
C ASP A 45 3.94 8.47 -20.03
N GLY A 46 3.93 8.65 -18.71
CA GLY A 46 2.71 8.79 -17.92
C GLY A 46 2.00 7.46 -17.61
N VAL A 47 2.71 6.34 -17.55
CA VAL A 47 2.17 5.05 -17.09
C VAL A 47 2.31 4.94 -15.57
N LEU A 48 1.25 4.50 -14.88
CA LEU A 48 1.31 4.18 -13.46
C LEU A 48 1.95 2.82 -13.27
N VAL A 49 3.16 2.78 -12.71
CA VAL A 49 3.96 1.58 -12.46
C VAL A 49 4.15 1.34 -10.98
N ILE A 50 4.36 0.08 -10.63
CA ILE A 50 4.46 -0.39 -9.26
C ILE A 50 5.91 -0.70 -8.89
N THR A 51 6.49 0.07 -8.00
CA THR A 51 7.79 -0.17 -7.36
C THR A 51 7.90 0.72 -6.12
N HIS A 52 8.75 0.36 -5.14
CA HIS A 52 8.88 1.18 -3.93
C HIS A 52 9.76 2.41 -4.13
N ASP A 53 10.97 2.20 -4.67
CA ASP A 53 11.96 3.27 -4.79
C ASP A 53 11.75 4.06 -6.09
N GLU A 54 12.12 5.32 -6.06
CA GLU A 54 12.15 6.19 -7.25
C GLU A 54 13.22 5.74 -8.26
N GLU A 55 14.26 5.06 -7.78
CA GLU A 55 15.40 4.53 -8.54
C GLU A 55 15.37 2.99 -8.51
N ILE A 56 15.49 2.35 -9.70
CA ILE A 56 15.20 0.92 -9.85
C ILE A 56 16.34 -0.04 -9.46
N SER A 57 17.54 0.44 -9.11
CA SER A 57 18.74 -0.41 -8.95
C SER A 57 18.66 -1.40 -7.78
N ARG A 58 17.89 -1.10 -6.72
CA ARG A 58 17.76 -2.01 -5.58
C ARG A 58 16.96 -3.27 -5.93
N VAL A 59 16.00 -3.15 -6.82
CA VAL A 59 15.02 -4.22 -7.14
C VAL A 59 15.07 -4.68 -8.58
N SER A 60 16.08 -4.27 -9.34
CA SER A 60 16.27 -4.70 -10.73
C SER A 60 17.73 -4.86 -11.12
N ASP A 61 17.99 -5.39 -12.30
CA ASP A 61 19.32 -5.44 -12.94
C ASP A 61 19.68 -4.14 -13.70
N GLY A 62 18.80 -3.11 -13.60
CA GLY A 62 18.99 -1.80 -14.21
C GLY A 62 19.32 -0.71 -13.21
N THR A 63 19.53 0.50 -13.72
CA THR A 63 19.74 1.74 -12.95
C THR A 63 18.97 2.89 -13.58
N GLY A 64 18.52 3.84 -12.79
CA GLY A 64 17.87 5.07 -13.24
C GLY A 64 16.54 5.33 -12.57
N MET A 65 16.08 6.57 -12.73
CA MET A 65 14.84 7.04 -12.10
C MET A 65 13.61 6.64 -12.94
N VAL A 66 12.58 6.14 -12.29
CA VAL A 66 11.30 5.77 -12.93
C VAL A 66 10.74 6.92 -13.77
N LYS A 67 10.76 8.16 -13.23
CA LYS A 67 10.22 9.36 -13.91
C LYS A 67 10.95 9.73 -15.21
N ASP A 68 12.17 9.25 -15.39
CA ASP A 68 13.03 9.57 -16.55
C ASP A 68 12.97 8.51 -17.64
N MET A 69 12.27 7.38 -17.39
CA MET A 69 12.12 6.23 -18.29
C MET A 69 10.69 6.06 -18.75
N THR A 70 10.51 5.65 -20.00
CA THR A 70 9.23 5.16 -20.50
C THR A 70 8.93 3.77 -19.94
N TYR A 71 7.67 3.36 -19.94
CA TYR A 71 7.29 2.00 -19.54
C TYR A 71 8.00 0.93 -20.40
N VAL A 72 8.13 1.16 -21.70
CA VAL A 72 8.84 0.22 -22.60
C VAL A 72 10.33 0.10 -22.27
N GLU A 73 10.97 1.16 -21.78
CA GLU A 73 12.36 1.09 -21.31
C GLU A 73 12.46 0.31 -19.99
N LEU A 74 11.55 0.53 -19.04
CA LEU A 74 11.49 -0.20 -17.78
C LEU A 74 11.26 -1.71 -17.98
N GLN A 75 10.48 -2.11 -19.00
CA GLN A 75 10.23 -3.53 -19.33
C GLN A 75 11.47 -4.29 -19.82
N LYS A 76 12.58 -3.62 -20.12
CA LYS A 76 13.84 -4.29 -20.49
C LYS A 76 14.55 -4.90 -19.29
N PHE A 77 14.33 -4.38 -18.10
CA PHE A 77 14.98 -4.82 -16.86
C PHE A 77 14.28 -6.02 -16.22
N ASP A 78 15.03 -6.73 -15.39
CA ASP A 78 14.57 -7.86 -14.60
C ASP A 78 14.33 -7.39 -13.15
N PHE A 79 13.11 -7.53 -12.66
CA PHE A 79 12.70 -7.14 -11.30
C PHE A 79 12.56 -8.32 -10.35
N GLY A 80 13.01 -9.51 -10.75
CA GLY A 80 12.94 -10.71 -9.93
C GLY A 80 14.28 -11.26 -9.48
N LEU A 81 15.29 -11.16 -10.35
CA LEU A 81 16.61 -11.77 -10.18
C LEU A 81 17.34 -11.34 -8.89
N TRP A 82 17.13 -10.12 -8.42
CA TRP A 82 17.73 -9.63 -7.18
C TRP A 82 17.29 -10.42 -5.94
N LYS A 83 16.08 -10.99 -5.97
CA LYS A 83 15.52 -11.78 -4.87
C LYS A 83 16.04 -13.23 -4.88
N ASP A 84 16.00 -13.88 -6.06
CA ASP A 84 16.47 -15.26 -6.27
C ASP A 84 16.45 -15.54 -7.79
N GLU A 85 17.40 -16.38 -8.29
CA GLU A 85 17.51 -16.79 -9.69
C GLU A 85 16.20 -17.40 -10.25
N LYS A 86 15.42 -18.09 -9.42
CA LYS A 86 14.13 -18.68 -9.81
C LYS A 86 13.07 -17.65 -10.22
N PHE A 87 13.25 -16.38 -9.87
CA PHE A 87 12.34 -15.29 -10.22
C PHE A 87 12.82 -14.46 -11.40
N LYS A 88 13.87 -14.91 -12.07
CA LYS A 88 14.40 -14.28 -13.27
C LYS A 88 13.31 -14.14 -14.33
N GLY A 89 13.21 -12.94 -14.90
CA GLY A 89 12.22 -12.61 -15.92
C GLY A 89 11.01 -11.85 -15.42
N GLU A 90 10.85 -11.69 -14.09
CA GLU A 90 9.80 -10.83 -13.55
C GLU A 90 9.99 -9.39 -14.02
N LYS A 91 8.89 -8.70 -14.30
CA LYS A 91 8.87 -7.35 -14.83
C LYS A 91 8.17 -6.40 -13.88
N ILE A 92 8.50 -5.12 -13.98
CA ILE A 92 7.76 -4.08 -13.26
C ILE A 92 6.31 -4.07 -13.75
N PRO A 93 5.31 -4.24 -12.84
CA PRO A 93 3.91 -4.23 -13.23
C PRO A 93 3.37 -2.80 -13.33
N THR A 94 2.29 -2.66 -14.09
CA THR A 94 1.45 -1.46 -14.06
C THR A 94 0.35 -1.61 -13.01
N LEU A 95 -0.28 -0.48 -12.63
CA LEU A 95 -1.49 -0.51 -11.81
C LEU A 95 -2.60 -1.34 -12.49
N ASP A 96 -2.78 -1.19 -13.81
CA ASP A 96 -3.77 -1.97 -14.56
C ASP A 96 -3.56 -3.48 -14.44
N ASN A 97 -2.30 -3.95 -14.47
CA ASN A 97 -2.02 -5.39 -14.28
C ASN A 97 -2.47 -5.88 -12.90
N LEU A 98 -2.29 -5.07 -11.86
CA LEU A 98 -2.75 -5.43 -10.52
C LEU A 98 -4.27 -5.37 -10.42
N LEU A 99 -4.91 -4.36 -11.00
CA LEU A 99 -6.38 -4.26 -11.03
C LEU A 99 -7.01 -5.44 -11.77
N ASP A 100 -6.43 -5.90 -12.90
CA ASP A 100 -6.87 -7.11 -13.61
C ASP A 100 -6.79 -8.35 -12.72
N LEU A 101 -5.72 -8.50 -11.93
CA LEU A 101 -5.57 -9.61 -10.98
C LEU A 101 -6.62 -9.57 -9.88
N LEU A 102 -7.00 -8.38 -9.41
CA LEU A 102 -7.96 -8.21 -8.31
C LEU A 102 -9.42 -8.18 -8.78
N GLU A 103 -9.68 -8.22 -10.08
CA GLU A 103 -11.03 -8.31 -10.63
C GLU A 103 -11.72 -9.59 -10.14
N GLY A 104 -12.96 -9.46 -9.64
CA GLY A 104 -13.72 -10.58 -9.06
C GLY A 104 -13.30 -11.01 -7.65
N THR A 105 -12.34 -10.33 -7.00
CA THR A 105 -12.02 -10.50 -5.58
C THR A 105 -12.68 -9.41 -4.73
N GLU A 106 -12.73 -9.63 -3.41
CA GLU A 106 -13.18 -8.62 -2.42
C GLU A 106 -12.00 -7.96 -1.70
N MET A 107 -10.77 -8.16 -2.19
CA MET A 107 -9.56 -7.64 -1.54
C MET A 107 -9.51 -6.12 -1.56
N VAL A 108 -9.06 -5.55 -0.46
CA VAL A 108 -8.72 -4.13 -0.38
C VAL A 108 -7.38 -3.87 -1.06
N LEU A 109 -7.27 -2.78 -1.80
CA LEU A 109 -6.02 -2.32 -2.36
C LEU A 109 -5.60 -1.02 -1.67
N ASN A 110 -4.52 -1.07 -0.90
CA ASN A 110 -3.87 0.12 -0.36
C ASN A 110 -2.77 0.57 -1.32
N ILE A 111 -2.91 1.78 -1.85
CA ILE A 111 -1.96 2.36 -2.81
C ILE A 111 -1.20 3.49 -2.13
N GLU A 112 0.09 3.29 -1.89
CA GLU A 112 0.96 4.38 -1.48
C GLU A 112 1.38 5.22 -2.69
N ILE A 113 1.08 6.51 -2.65
CA ILE A 113 1.54 7.46 -3.66
C ILE A 113 2.92 7.96 -3.24
N LYS A 114 3.93 7.58 -4.01
CA LYS A 114 5.32 7.97 -3.78
C LYS A 114 5.58 9.39 -4.25
N MET A 115 5.33 10.35 -3.36
CA MET A 115 5.47 11.80 -3.58
C MET A 115 6.38 12.40 -2.51
N GLY A 116 7.62 11.90 -2.42
CA GLY A 116 8.62 12.34 -1.46
C GLY A 116 9.63 13.29 -2.09
N PHE A 117 10.80 12.78 -2.44
CA PHE A 117 11.86 13.56 -3.10
C PHE A 117 11.56 13.83 -4.57
N VAL A 118 10.82 12.93 -5.23
CA VAL A 118 10.35 13.11 -6.60
C VAL A 118 8.88 13.55 -6.58
N LEU A 119 8.58 14.62 -7.30
CA LEU A 119 7.22 15.07 -7.51
C LEU A 119 6.73 14.60 -8.88
N TYR A 120 5.50 14.07 -8.91
CA TYR A 120 4.82 13.61 -10.13
C TYR A 120 3.57 14.47 -10.38
N PRO A 121 3.69 15.62 -11.06
CA PRO A 121 2.53 16.48 -11.34
C PRO A 121 1.41 15.70 -12.06
N GLY A 122 0.20 15.72 -11.51
CA GLY A 122 -0.96 15.05 -12.10
C GLY A 122 -1.10 13.55 -11.76
N ILE A 123 -0.26 13.00 -10.87
CA ILE A 123 -0.38 11.60 -10.48
C ILE A 123 -1.70 11.32 -9.76
N GLU A 124 -2.18 12.24 -8.93
CA GLU A 124 -3.42 12.09 -8.17
C GLU A 124 -4.64 12.03 -9.10
N GLU A 125 -4.72 12.92 -10.07
CA GLU A 125 -5.79 12.92 -11.07
C GLU A 125 -5.78 11.62 -11.87
N LYS A 126 -4.61 11.25 -12.40
CA LYS A 126 -4.47 10.04 -13.21
C LYS A 126 -4.80 8.78 -12.43
N LEU A 127 -4.32 8.68 -11.19
CA LEU A 127 -4.59 7.54 -10.30
C LEU A 127 -6.09 7.45 -10.03
N LEU A 128 -6.72 8.56 -9.65
CA LEU A 128 -8.14 8.61 -9.34
C LEU A 128 -9.00 8.24 -10.56
N ASP A 129 -8.68 8.76 -11.74
CA ASP A 129 -9.37 8.43 -12.99
C ASP A 129 -9.23 6.94 -13.35
N THR A 130 -8.03 6.35 -13.17
CA THR A 130 -7.80 4.93 -13.39
C THR A 130 -8.68 4.09 -12.45
N ILE A 131 -8.65 4.36 -11.16
CA ILE A 131 -9.42 3.62 -10.15
C ILE A 131 -10.93 3.73 -10.40
N LYS A 132 -11.42 4.93 -10.74
CA LYS A 132 -12.84 5.17 -11.08
C LYS A 132 -13.27 4.40 -12.33
N SER A 133 -12.48 4.49 -13.40
CA SER A 133 -12.82 3.83 -14.66
C SER A 133 -12.88 2.30 -14.55
N ARG A 134 -12.13 1.74 -13.60
CA ARG A 134 -12.08 0.31 -13.29
C ARG A 134 -13.09 -0.13 -12.22
N GLY A 135 -13.84 0.80 -11.61
CA GLY A 135 -14.85 0.50 -10.59
C GLY A 135 -14.29 0.05 -9.23
N PHE A 136 -13.08 0.49 -8.87
CA PHE A 136 -12.39 0.05 -7.65
C PHE A 136 -12.52 1.01 -6.46
N MET A 137 -13.20 2.15 -6.60
CA MET A 137 -13.26 3.21 -5.57
C MET A 137 -13.65 2.72 -4.18
N ASP A 138 -14.58 1.78 -4.09
CA ASP A 138 -15.08 1.27 -2.81
C ASP A 138 -14.06 0.43 -2.03
N ARG A 139 -13.05 -0.11 -2.71
CA ARG A 139 -12.05 -1.04 -2.19
C ARG A 139 -10.63 -0.49 -2.14
N VAL A 140 -10.42 0.77 -2.55
CA VAL A 140 -9.09 1.39 -2.54
C VAL A 140 -8.94 2.33 -1.36
N ILE A 141 -7.77 2.27 -0.71
CA ILE A 141 -7.27 3.24 0.25
C ILE A 141 -6.03 3.89 -0.38
N PHE A 142 -6.02 5.20 -0.49
CA PHE A 142 -4.84 5.96 -0.95
C PHE A 142 -4.04 6.40 0.26
N SER A 143 -2.78 6.01 0.33
CA SER A 143 -1.87 6.42 1.39
C SER A 143 -0.67 7.19 0.85
N SER A 144 -0.05 8.01 1.66
CA SER A 144 1.17 8.74 1.31
C SER A 144 1.81 9.35 2.55
N PHE A 145 3.14 9.49 2.55
CA PHE A 145 3.88 10.38 3.46
C PHE A 145 3.74 11.85 3.06
N ASN A 146 3.38 12.13 1.80
CA ASN A 146 3.02 13.49 1.37
C ASN A 146 1.53 13.74 1.59
N HIS A 147 1.18 14.28 2.75
CA HIS A 147 -0.22 14.51 3.12
C HIS A 147 -0.90 15.60 2.28
N TYR A 148 -0.14 16.47 1.58
CA TYR A 148 -0.72 17.37 0.57
C TYR A 148 -1.30 16.63 -0.62
N SER A 149 -0.69 15.51 -1.03
CA SER A 149 -1.23 14.64 -2.08
C SER A 149 -2.59 14.05 -1.67
N LEU A 150 -2.72 13.61 -0.41
CA LEU A 150 -3.98 13.10 0.13
C LEU A 150 -5.07 14.18 0.20
N ALA A 151 -4.72 15.37 0.67
CA ALA A 151 -5.65 16.51 0.68
C ALA A 151 -6.10 16.89 -0.74
N ARG A 152 -5.19 16.79 -1.74
CA ARG A 152 -5.52 17.00 -3.15
C ARG A 152 -6.50 15.95 -3.66
N LEU A 153 -6.27 14.66 -3.37
CA LEU A 153 -7.22 13.59 -3.71
C LEU A 153 -8.61 13.84 -3.15
N LYS A 154 -8.72 14.22 -1.88
CA LYS A 154 -10.00 14.59 -1.26
C LYS A 154 -10.64 15.82 -1.94
N GLY A 155 -9.83 16.78 -2.38
CA GLY A 155 -10.29 17.94 -3.15
C GLY A 155 -10.83 17.56 -4.54
N LEU A 156 -10.27 16.53 -5.17
CA LEU A 156 -10.72 16.00 -6.47
C LEU A 156 -11.96 15.11 -6.32
N ASP A 157 -12.01 14.28 -5.26
CA ASP A 157 -13.16 13.46 -4.95
C ASP A 157 -13.27 13.18 -3.45
N MET A 158 -14.32 13.70 -2.83
CA MET A 158 -14.59 13.51 -1.39
C MET A 158 -14.84 12.04 -1.00
N SER A 159 -15.20 11.16 -1.94
CA SER A 159 -15.39 9.72 -1.70
C SER A 159 -14.08 8.93 -1.67
N ALA A 160 -12.96 9.51 -2.13
CA ALA A 160 -11.66 8.85 -2.06
C ALA A 160 -11.28 8.59 -0.60
N LYS A 161 -11.04 7.33 -0.23
CA LYS A 161 -10.57 6.97 1.11
C LYS A 161 -9.08 7.23 1.20
N VAL A 162 -8.65 8.09 2.12
CA VAL A 162 -7.25 8.48 2.25
C VAL A 162 -6.71 8.20 3.65
N ALA A 163 -5.41 7.90 3.73
CA ALA A 163 -4.70 7.54 4.94
C ALA A 163 -3.30 8.17 4.99
N PRO A 164 -3.02 9.14 5.88
CA PRO A 164 -1.68 9.67 6.09
C PRO A 164 -0.75 8.59 6.69
N LEU A 165 0.41 8.39 6.06
CA LEU A 165 1.53 7.61 6.57
C LEU A 165 2.43 8.50 7.42
N TYR A 166 2.90 7.98 8.56
CA TYR A 166 3.87 8.65 9.43
C TYR A 166 4.57 7.66 10.37
N GLU A 167 5.80 8.00 10.78
CA GLU A 167 6.63 7.17 11.67
C GLU A 167 6.56 7.65 13.13
N GLU A 168 6.59 8.96 13.34
CA GLU A 168 6.64 9.58 14.66
C GLU A 168 5.24 9.57 15.31
N GLY A 169 5.23 9.63 16.65
CA GLY A 169 3.99 9.84 17.41
C GLY A 169 3.42 11.24 17.15
N ILE A 170 2.27 11.31 16.50
CA ILE A 170 1.52 12.56 16.34
C ILE A 170 0.57 12.73 17.51
N PHE A 171 0.64 13.89 18.18
CA PHE A 171 -0.30 14.23 19.25
C PHE A 171 -1.71 14.41 18.67
N GLU A 172 -2.68 13.65 19.23
CA GLU A 172 -4.08 13.67 18.77
C GLU A 172 -4.24 13.49 17.25
N PRO A 173 -3.72 12.39 16.65
CA PRO A 173 -3.65 12.22 15.20
C PRO A 173 -5.03 12.24 14.53
N TYR A 174 -6.09 11.89 15.23
CA TYR A 174 -7.47 11.99 14.78
C TYR A 174 -7.89 13.43 14.47
N HIS A 175 -7.45 14.42 15.22
CA HIS A 175 -7.69 15.83 14.90
C HIS A 175 -6.96 16.23 13.63
N TYR A 176 -5.71 15.83 13.49
CA TYR A 176 -4.93 16.08 12.28
C TYR A 176 -5.58 15.43 11.05
N ALA A 177 -5.94 14.16 11.13
CA ALA A 177 -6.59 13.43 10.05
C ALA A 177 -7.89 14.12 9.56
N ARG A 178 -8.67 14.66 10.48
CA ARG A 178 -9.90 15.40 10.16
C ARG A 178 -9.67 16.72 9.41
N THR A 179 -8.51 17.34 9.53
CA THR A 179 -8.24 18.62 8.85
C THR A 179 -8.37 18.53 7.33
N PHE A 180 -8.15 17.36 6.76
CA PHE A 180 -8.29 17.09 5.32
C PHE A 180 -9.22 15.90 5.01
N GLY A 181 -10.00 15.45 5.99
CA GLY A 181 -11.05 14.45 5.80
C GLY A 181 -10.52 13.02 5.60
N ALA A 182 -9.41 12.65 6.25
CA ALA A 182 -8.89 11.29 6.17
C ALA A 182 -9.85 10.27 6.81
N ASP A 183 -9.97 9.10 6.17
CA ASP A 183 -10.82 8.00 6.61
C ASP A 183 -10.04 7.02 7.50
N TYR A 184 -8.72 6.99 7.35
CA TYR A 184 -7.79 6.16 8.09
C TYR A 184 -6.57 6.96 8.51
N ILE A 185 -5.79 6.40 9.44
CA ILE A 185 -4.38 6.76 9.68
C ILE A 185 -3.52 5.50 9.52
N HIS A 186 -2.32 5.66 8.94
CA HIS A 186 -1.34 4.60 8.76
C HIS A 186 -0.04 4.91 9.51
N PRO A 187 -0.03 4.82 10.86
CA PRO A 187 1.16 5.05 11.67
C PRO A 187 2.09 3.84 11.66
N TYR A 188 3.38 4.11 11.91
CA TYR A 188 4.30 3.06 12.32
C TYR A 188 3.80 2.43 13.63
N TYR A 189 3.72 1.11 13.70
CA TYR A 189 3.04 0.39 14.78
C TYR A 189 3.56 0.68 16.19
N LYS A 190 4.84 1.13 16.34
CA LYS A 190 5.41 1.50 17.66
C LYS A 190 5.04 2.92 18.11
N SER A 191 4.45 3.72 17.24
CA SER A 191 4.06 5.11 17.56
C SER A 191 2.62 5.25 18.03
N VAL A 192 1.90 4.13 18.26
CA VAL A 192 0.49 4.12 18.62
C VAL A 192 0.23 3.25 19.83
N GLU A 193 -0.60 3.74 20.75
CA GLU A 193 -1.13 3.02 21.91
C GLU A 193 -2.66 2.85 21.80
N GLN A 194 -3.19 1.96 22.61
CA GLN A 194 -4.62 1.63 22.62
C GLN A 194 -5.53 2.86 22.70
N SER A 195 -5.20 3.82 23.58
CA SER A 195 -5.96 5.06 23.79
C SER A 195 -6.12 5.86 22.48
N ILE A 196 -5.08 5.88 21.63
CA ILE A 196 -5.11 6.58 20.35
C ILE A 196 -6.05 5.87 19.37
N ILE A 197 -5.99 4.52 19.31
CA ILE A 197 -6.88 3.72 18.45
C ILE A 197 -8.35 3.95 18.86
N GLU A 198 -8.64 3.89 20.15
CA GLU A 198 -9.99 4.12 20.68
C GLU A 198 -10.53 5.52 20.34
N GLU A 199 -9.70 6.55 20.44
CA GLU A 199 -10.10 7.92 20.06
C GLU A 199 -10.27 8.07 18.55
N CYS A 200 -9.42 7.45 17.71
CA CYS A 200 -9.63 7.38 16.26
C CYS A 200 -10.99 6.75 15.93
N HIS A 201 -11.32 5.61 16.54
CA HIS A 201 -12.60 4.93 16.30
C HIS A 201 -13.79 5.78 16.71
N LYS A 202 -13.74 6.49 17.85
CA LYS A 202 -14.79 7.44 18.27
C LYS A 202 -15.02 8.55 17.24
N GLN A 203 -13.99 8.87 16.46
CA GLN A 203 -14.05 9.87 15.39
C GLN A 203 -14.39 9.27 14.02
N GLY A 204 -14.60 7.95 13.93
CA GLY A 204 -14.87 7.23 12.68
C GLY A 204 -13.64 7.06 11.78
N ILE A 205 -12.43 7.09 12.36
CA ILE A 205 -11.16 6.96 11.66
C ILE A 205 -10.59 5.56 11.94
N GLY A 206 -10.31 4.79 10.89
CA GLY A 206 -9.66 3.48 11.00
C GLY A 206 -8.15 3.60 11.21
N VAL A 207 -7.54 2.56 11.79
CA VAL A 207 -6.10 2.53 12.10
C VAL A 207 -5.45 1.28 11.51
N ASN A 208 -4.64 1.47 10.47
CA ASN A 208 -3.87 0.41 9.81
C ASN A 208 -2.38 0.57 10.12
N LEU A 209 -1.75 -0.45 10.64
CA LEU A 209 -0.40 -0.38 11.23
C LEU A 209 0.64 -1.08 10.36
N TRP A 210 1.82 -0.48 10.19
CA TRP A 210 2.90 -0.98 9.33
C TRP A 210 4.28 -0.87 10.01
N THR A 211 5.31 -1.64 9.63
CA THR A 211 5.23 -2.94 9.00
C THR A 211 5.36 -3.99 10.10
N VAL A 212 4.36 -4.85 10.23
CA VAL A 212 4.23 -5.81 11.35
C VAL A 212 4.60 -7.20 10.84
N ASN A 213 5.76 -7.72 11.26
CA ASN A 213 6.35 -8.93 10.69
C ASN A 213 6.43 -10.13 11.64
N ASP A 214 5.92 -9.99 12.85
CA ASP A 214 5.90 -11.08 13.84
C ASP A 214 4.51 -11.27 14.45
N LYS A 215 4.25 -12.51 14.83
CA LYS A 215 2.98 -12.96 15.38
C LYS A 215 2.62 -12.26 16.69
N GLU A 216 3.59 -12.14 17.61
CA GLU A 216 3.35 -11.61 18.95
C GLU A 216 2.89 -10.14 18.88
N THR A 217 3.59 -9.33 18.07
CA THR A 217 3.20 -7.96 17.79
C THR A 217 1.82 -7.88 17.14
N ALA A 218 1.52 -8.73 16.15
CA ALA A 218 0.22 -8.73 15.49
C ALA A 218 -0.93 -9.11 16.44
N GLU A 219 -0.74 -10.11 17.32
CA GLU A 219 -1.72 -10.50 18.35
C GLU A 219 -1.95 -9.35 19.36
N TYR A 220 -0.89 -8.68 19.78
CA TYR A 220 -1.00 -7.50 20.64
C TYR A 220 -1.81 -6.39 19.96
N LEU A 221 -1.47 -6.02 18.71
CA LEU A 221 -2.17 -4.97 17.99
C LEU A 221 -3.65 -5.30 17.74
N LYS A 222 -3.96 -6.58 17.46
CA LYS A 222 -5.34 -7.07 17.40
C LYS A 222 -6.04 -6.85 18.74
N SER A 223 -5.39 -7.16 19.86
CA SER A 223 -5.99 -7.03 21.21
C SER A 223 -6.29 -5.59 21.61
N ILE A 224 -5.56 -4.61 21.09
CA ILE A 224 -5.78 -3.18 21.33
C ILE A 224 -6.67 -2.51 20.27
N GLY A 225 -7.18 -3.28 19.29
CA GLY A 225 -8.22 -2.83 18.37
C GLY A 225 -7.75 -2.30 17.01
N ALA A 226 -6.54 -2.63 16.55
CA ALA A 226 -6.10 -2.27 15.20
C ALA A 226 -7.06 -2.81 14.13
N ASP A 227 -7.38 -2.02 13.10
CA ASP A 227 -8.27 -2.41 12.01
C ASP A 227 -7.55 -3.30 10.99
N ALA A 228 -6.29 -3.00 10.70
CA ALA A 228 -5.45 -3.81 9.85
C ALA A 228 -3.97 -3.74 10.25
N VAL A 229 -3.23 -4.78 9.86
CA VAL A 229 -1.76 -4.77 9.83
C VAL A 229 -1.26 -4.98 8.41
N ILE A 230 -0.21 -4.25 8.04
CA ILE A 230 0.51 -4.34 6.77
C ILE A 230 1.80 -5.12 7.06
N THR A 231 2.03 -6.23 6.34
CA THR A 231 3.09 -7.20 6.66
C THR A 231 3.78 -7.78 5.44
N ASP A 232 5.10 -8.02 5.56
CA ASP A 232 5.89 -8.78 4.59
C ASP A 232 5.62 -10.30 4.66
N TYR A 233 5.05 -10.76 5.79
CA TYR A 233 4.83 -12.18 6.10
C TYR A 233 3.34 -12.54 6.17
N PRO A 234 2.53 -12.30 5.10
CA PRO A 234 1.08 -12.53 5.15
C PRO A 234 0.74 -13.99 5.47
N GLU A 235 1.50 -14.96 4.95
CA GLU A 235 1.28 -16.39 5.23
C GLU A 235 1.36 -16.71 6.74
N VAL A 236 2.35 -16.14 7.42
CA VAL A 236 2.56 -16.37 8.87
C VAL A 236 1.42 -15.75 9.67
N LEU A 237 1.07 -14.49 9.37
CA LEU A 237 0.05 -13.78 10.14
C LEU A 237 -1.36 -14.31 9.87
N ILE A 238 -1.69 -14.69 8.64
CA ILE A 238 -2.99 -15.30 8.31
C ILE A 238 -3.19 -16.59 9.11
N LYS A 239 -2.18 -17.46 9.14
CA LYS A 239 -2.25 -18.72 9.90
C LYS A 239 -2.37 -18.51 11.41
N SER A 240 -1.73 -17.48 11.95
CA SER A 240 -1.72 -17.24 13.40
C SER A 240 -2.91 -16.44 13.93
N ILE A 241 -3.42 -15.49 13.15
CA ILE A 241 -4.48 -14.57 13.59
C ILE A 241 -5.89 -15.13 13.34
N ARG A 242 -6.04 -16.04 12.34
CA ARG A 242 -7.33 -16.64 11.96
C ARG A 242 -7.53 -18.06 12.51
N SER A 243 -6.50 -18.64 13.18
CA SER A 243 -6.63 -19.91 13.91
C SER A 243 -7.13 -19.65 15.32
#